data_09189d03ab2c888f8ac2b3a832ba8281
#
_entry.id   09189d03ab2c888f8ac2b3a832ba8281
#
_cell.length_a   1.000
_cell.length_b   1.000
_cell.length_c   1.000
_cell.angle_alpha   90.00
_cell.angle_beta   90.00
_cell.angle_gamma   90.00
#
_symmetry.space_group_name_H-M   'P 1'
#
loop_
_entity.id
_entity.type
_entity.pdbx_description
1 polymer ?
#
loop_
_entity_poly.entity_id
_entity_poly.type
_entity_poly.pdbx_seq_one_letter_code
_entity_poly.pdbx_strand_id
1 'polypeptide(L)'
;MSFSDAVLVARRDFADRNPASKLHYDEARRFMPGGHTRTVLTHAPFPLAFASGQGATLVDVDGHEYIDLLGDYTAGLLGHSETRVLDKVKAALDNNVSVGGIHPAEATLARLMCERFGIDRVRFTNSGTEANLMAIATAMMATGRSKILAFIGGYHGGVLYFVSGAAPWNSPYDVVLAPYNDAAGTERVIAEHGASLAAVIVEPMLGSGGCVPADGEFIRRTFAAARAVGAVVIADQVMTSRHGRRGMLDLLGSEADIVTYGKYIGGGFSFGAFGGRADLLDQFDTSVETGRAAKGEMVISHAGTFNNNMASITAGCAVLGEVFTADVAEAHTTRGDEFRSMVAGVLARHPLPVCVTGFGSMMSLHACATAPTDIRGVAARDNDLQELIFLGLLQRGVYTAARGMMNLGLAHTDDQLGRVLDALDDTLRAIAHK
;
A
#
# COMPACT_ATOMS: atom_id res chain seq x y z
N MET A 1 -12.07 -35.12 -3.36
CA MET A 1 -10.98 -34.84 -2.38
C MET A 1 -11.38 -33.56 -1.64
N SER A 2 -11.16 -33.47 -0.32
CA SER A 2 -11.41 -32.17 0.36
C SER A 2 -10.40 -31.09 -0.07
N PHE A 3 -10.73 -29.80 0.11
CA PHE A 3 -9.76 -28.74 -0.16
C PHE A 3 -8.51 -28.89 0.71
N SER A 4 -8.65 -29.29 1.97
CA SER A 4 -7.52 -29.53 2.87
C SER A 4 -6.58 -30.63 2.37
N ASP A 5 -7.10 -31.75 1.85
CA ASP A 5 -6.25 -32.77 1.24
C ASP A 5 -5.55 -32.26 -0.02
N ALA A 6 -6.26 -31.47 -0.83
CA ALA A 6 -5.71 -30.89 -2.05
C ALA A 6 -4.60 -29.87 -1.74
N VAL A 7 -4.71 -29.09 -0.65
CA VAL A 7 -3.66 -28.17 -0.18
C VAL A 7 -2.38 -28.92 0.17
N LEU A 8 -2.49 -30.06 0.88
CA LEU A 8 -1.31 -30.87 1.23
C LEU A 8 -0.56 -31.38 -0.01
N VAL A 9 -1.30 -31.78 -1.04
CA VAL A 9 -0.70 -32.16 -2.33
C VAL A 9 -0.03 -30.97 -3.00
N ALA A 10 -0.74 -29.83 -3.11
CA ALA A 10 -0.21 -28.62 -3.75
C ALA A 10 1.06 -28.08 -3.05
N ARG A 11 1.10 -28.14 -1.71
CA ARG A 11 2.31 -27.75 -0.94
C ARG A 11 3.50 -28.69 -1.23
N ARG A 12 3.25 -29.98 -1.38
CA ARG A 12 4.31 -30.96 -1.73
C ARG A 12 4.84 -30.66 -3.14
N ASP A 13 3.93 -30.54 -4.12
CA ASP A 13 4.30 -30.23 -5.50
C ASP A 13 5.10 -28.90 -5.59
N PHE A 14 4.71 -27.90 -4.81
CA PHE A 14 5.45 -26.62 -4.71
C PHE A 14 6.86 -26.86 -4.14
N ALA A 15 6.99 -27.61 -3.03
CA ALA A 15 8.27 -27.88 -2.40
C ALA A 15 9.22 -28.66 -3.31
N ASP A 16 8.70 -29.65 -4.04
CA ASP A 16 9.48 -30.48 -4.96
C ASP A 16 10.01 -29.68 -6.17
N ARG A 17 9.28 -28.65 -6.58
CA ARG A 17 9.67 -27.77 -7.70
C ARG A 17 10.63 -26.66 -7.30
N ASN A 18 10.75 -26.33 -6.02
CA ASN A 18 11.50 -25.14 -5.56
C ASN A 18 12.58 -25.49 -4.50
N PRO A 19 13.48 -26.47 -4.79
CA PRO A 19 14.47 -26.94 -3.82
C PRO A 19 15.51 -25.86 -3.47
N ALA A 20 15.90 -24.99 -4.41
CA ALA A 20 16.86 -23.93 -4.14
C ALA A 20 16.23 -22.81 -3.27
N SER A 21 15.01 -22.43 -3.52
CA SER A 21 14.25 -21.50 -2.67
C SER A 21 14.12 -22.03 -1.24
N LYS A 22 13.87 -23.35 -1.09
CA LYS A 22 13.82 -24.01 0.22
C LYS A 22 15.17 -23.92 0.95
N LEU A 23 16.27 -24.18 0.25
CA LEU A 23 17.62 -24.10 0.82
C LEU A 23 17.93 -22.68 1.34
N HIS A 24 17.64 -21.65 0.54
CA HIS A 24 17.79 -20.24 0.95
C HIS A 24 16.92 -19.90 2.17
N TYR A 25 15.67 -20.37 2.19
CA TYR A 25 14.78 -20.16 3.32
C TYR A 25 15.28 -20.83 4.59
N ASP A 26 15.74 -22.09 4.52
CA ASP A 26 16.29 -22.83 5.66
C ASP A 26 17.56 -22.17 6.20
N GLU A 27 18.43 -21.66 5.33
CA GLU A 27 19.63 -20.91 5.73
C GLU A 27 19.25 -19.58 6.40
N ALA A 28 18.35 -18.79 5.78
CA ALA A 28 17.92 -17.51 6.31
C ALA A 28 17.29 -17.63 7.71
N ARG A 29 16.52 -18.69 7.97
CA ARG A 29 15.93 -18.98 9.29
C ARG A 29 16.94 -19.16 10.41
N ARG A 30 18.19 -19.50 10.10
CA ARG A 30 19.24 -19.63 11.12
C ARG A 30 19.67 -18.27 11.70
N PHE A 31 19.43 -17.18 10.96
CA PHE A 31 19.92 -15.84 11.30
C PHE A 31 18.76 -14.82 11.42
N MET A 32 17.65 -15.07 10.74
CA MET A 32 16.46 -14.19 10.75
C MET A 32 15.23 -14.96 11.22
N PRO A 33 14.51 -14.47 12.25
CA PRO A 33 13.23 -15.07 12.66
C PRO A 33 12.26 -15.16 11.47
N GLY A 34 11.80 -16.39 11.15
CA GLY A 34 10.92 -16.64 10.01
C GLY A 34 11.59 -16.64 8.63
N GLY A 35 12.93 -16.44 8.55
CA GLY A 35 13.70 -16.47 7.31
C GLY A 35 13.57 -15.22 6.42
N HIS A 36 12.90 -14.18 6.89
CA HIS A 36 12.69 -12.91 6.18
C HIS A 36 12.34 -11.78 7.14
N THR A 37 12.46 -10.52 6.68
CA THR A 37 12.18 -9.32 7.49
C THR A 37 10.73 -8.82 7.37
N ARG A 38 9.96 -9.33 6.40
CA ARG A 38 8.60 -8.86 6.12
C ARG A 38 7.59 -9.99 6.34
N THR A 39 6.89 -9.99 7.48
CA THR A 39 5.91 -11.01 7.86
C THR A 39 4.86 -11.30 6.76
N VAL A 40 4.52 -10.29 5.96
CA VAL A 40 3.56 -10.42 4.86
C VAL A 40 4.00 -11.40 3.74
N LEU A 41 5.30 -11.76 3.69
CA LEU A 41 5.85 -12.73 2.74
C LEU A 41 5.65 -14.19 3.19
N THR A 42 5.23 -14.40 4.44
CA THR A 42 5.05 -15.75 4.98
C THR A 42 3.91 -16.48 4.27
N HIS A 43 4.20 -17.65 3.73
CA HIS A 43 3.21 -18.63 3.26
C HIS A 43 3.77 -20.04 3.38
N ALA A 44 2.89 -21.03 3.40
CA ALA A 44 3.28 -22.43 3.39
C ALA A 44 3.57 -22.93 1.94
N PRO A 45 4.52 -23.87 1.78
CA PRO A 45 5.40 -24.40 2.79
C PRO A 45 6.60 -23.48 3.13
N PHE A 46 6.99 -22.58 2.22
CA PHE A 46 8.04 -21.54 2.36
C PHE A 46 7.90 -20.52 1.22
N PRO A 47 8.36 -19.28 1.39
CA PRO A 47 8.36 -18.28 0.33
C PRO A 47 9.42 -18.55 -0.74
N LEU A 48 9.15 -18.11 -1.98
CA LEU A 48 10.12 -18.13 -3.08
C LEU A 48 11.27 -17.14 -2.80
N ALA A 49 12.48 -17.51 -3.24
CA ALA A 49 13.61 -16.61 -3.33
C ALA A 49 13.82 -16.18 -4.79
N PHE A 50 13.89 -14.88 -5.07
CA PHE A 50 14.03 -14.35 -6.42
C PHE A 50 15.47 -13.96 -6.72
N ALA A 51 15.97 -14.34 -7.91
CA ALA A 51 17.29 -14.04 -8.40
C ALA A 51 17.33 -12.72 -9.18
N SER A 52 16.26 -12.41 -9.95
CA SER A 52 16.20 -11.21 -10.77
C SER A 52 14.76 -10.79 -11.10
N GLY A 53 14.62 -9.55 -11.59
CA GLY A 53 13.35 -9.02 -12.10
C GLY A 53 13.59 -8.05 -13.25
N GLN A 54 12.77 -8.13 -14.30
CA GLN A 54 12.78 -7.22 -15.44
C GLN A 54 11.37 -6.95 -15.96
N GLY A 55 11.01 -5.70 -16.19
CA GLY A 55 9.65 -5.34 -16.57
C GLY A 55 8.63 -5.85 -15.56
N ALA A 56 7.69 -6.68 -15.99
CA ALA A 56 6.71 -7.34 -15.11
C ALA A 56 7.04 -8.82 -14.84
N THR A 57 8.29 -9.25 -15.06
CA THR A 57 8.71 -10.65 -14.87
C THR A 57 9.72 -10.78 -13.76
N LEU A 58 9.55 -11.78 -12.90
CA LEU A 58 10.50 -12.22 -11.90
C LEU A 58 11.06 -13.58 -12.26
N VAL A 59 12.31 -13.84 -11.91
CA VAL A 59 12.94 -15.17 -12.02
C VAL A 59 13.39 -15.59 -10.64
N ASP A 60 12.93 -16.78 -10.18
CA ASP A 60 13.35 -17.34 -8.90
C ASP A 60 14.74 -18.00 -8.99
N VAL A 61 15.27 -18.39 -7.83
CA VAL A 61 16.57 -19.06 -7.74
C VAL A 61 16.55 -20.50 -8.27
N ASP A 62 15.38 -21.07 -8.52
CA ASP A 62 15.16 -22.37 -9.15
C ASP A 62 15.06 -22.26 -10.68
N GLY A 63 15.05 -21.02 -11.23
CA GLY A 63 15.03 -20.72 -12.66
C GLY A 63 13.62 -20.61 -13.26
N HIS A 64 12.56 -20.56 -12.45
CA HIS A 64 11.21 -20.36 -12.94
C HIS A 64 10.90 -18.90 -13.15
N GLU A 65 10.14 -18.60 -14.22
CA GLU A 65 9.67 -17.25 -14.54
C GLU A 65 8.22 -17.03 -14.06
N TYR A 66 7.97 -15.83 -13.53
CA TYR A 66 6.65 -15.44 -13.03
C TYR A 66 6.27 -14.06 -13.58
N ILE A 67 5.01 -13.92 -14.02
CA ILE A 67 4.39 -12.60 -14.19
C ILE A 67 4.09 -12.06 -12.80
N ASP A 68 4.68 -10.93 -12.45
CA ASP A 68 4.58 -10.33 -11.10
C ASP A 68 3.35 -9.45 -10.95
N LEU A 69 2.26 -10.04 -10.47
CA LEU A 69 1.07 -9.29 -10.03
C LEU A 69 1.09 -8.94 -8.53
N LEU A 70 2.13 -9.29 -7.77
CA LEU A 70 2.29 -8.77 -6.42
C LEU A 70 2.77 -7.32 -6.44
N GLY A 71 3.69 -6.98 -7.34
CA GLY A 71 4.20 -5.63 -7.52
C GLY A 71 4.75 -5.05 -6.21
N ASP A 72 5.48 -5.86 -5.43
CA ASP A 72 6.01 -5.50 -4.11
C ASP A 72 4.98 -4.77 -3.23
N TYR A 73 3.75 -5.29 -3.16
CA TYR A 73 2.64 -4.70 -2.39
C TYR A 73 2.42 -3.21 -2.76
N THR A 74 2.36 -2.92 -4.06
CA THR A 74 2.16 -1.60 -4.70
C THR A 74 3.40 -0.71 -4.85
N ALA A 75 4.54 -1.06 -4.28
CA ALA A 75 5.78 -0.31 -4.51
C ALA A 75 6.32 -0.52 -5.93
N GLY A 76 6.12 -1.71 -6.52
CA GLY A 76 6.57 -2.09 -7.86
C GLY A 76 5.68 -1.62 -9.02
N LEU A 77 5.00 -0.48 -8.89
CA LEU A 77 4.12 0.06 -9.94
C LEU A 77 4.81 0.19 -11.31
N LEU A 78 6.08 0.55 -11.31
CA LEU A 78 6.85 0.78 -12.53
C LEU A 78 7.34 -0.53 -13.17
N GLY A 79 7.15 -1.66 -12.50
CA GLY A 79 7.83 -2.91 -12.79
C GLY A 79 9.26 -2.93 -12.25
N HIS A 80 10.01 -3.96 -12.66
CA HIS A 80 11.40 -4.13 -12.29
C HIS A 80 12.30 -3.46 -13.35
N SER A 81 13.30 -2.71 -12.91
CA SER A 81 14.32 -2.10 -13.80
C SER A 81 13.80 -1.01 -14.76
N GLU A 82 12.92 -0.11 -14.29
CA GLU A 82 12.51 1.07 -15.09
C GLU A 82 13.73 1.97 -15.37
N THR A 83 14.21 1.98 -16.60
CA THR A 83 15.47 2.62 -16.98
C THR A 83 15.45 4.14 -16.83
N ARG A 84 14.32 4.81 -17.13
CA ARG A 84 14.17 6.27 -16.96
C ARG A 84 14.39 6.72 -15.52
N VAL A 85 14.05 5.87 -14.53
CA VAL A 85 14.30 6.12 -13.11
C VAL A 85 15.73 5.73 -12.76
N LEU A 86 16.16 4.50 -13.11
CA LEU A 86 17.45 3.96 -12.70
C LEU A 86 18.64 4.75 -13.26
N ASP A 87 18.58 5.21 -14.51
CA ASP A 87 19.68 5.95 -15.11
C ASP A 87 19.87 7.32 -14.44
N LYS A 88 18.78 8.00 -14.05
CA LYS A 88 18.85 9.24 -13.27
C LYS A 88 19.40 9.01 -11.86
N VAL A 89 18.98 7.93 -11.21
CA VAL A 89 19.49 7.59 -9.88
C VAL A 89 21.00 7.26 -9.95
N LYS A 90 21.44 6.47 -10.92
CA LYS A 90 22.87 6.18 -11.12
C LYS A 90 23.67 7.46 -11.31
N ALA A 91 23.23 8.33 -12.23
CA ALA A 91 23.89 9.61 -12.49
C ALA A 91 23.92 10.53 -11.24
N ALA A 92 22.90 10.51 -10.41
CA ALA A 92 22.89 11.26 -9.16
C ALA A 92 23.88 10.68 -8.14
N LEU A 93 23.93 9.36 -8.01
CA LEU A 93 24.83 8.65 -7.08
C LEU A 93 26.31 8.78 -7.48
N ASP A 94 26.61 8.93 -8.77
CA ASP A 94 27.99 9.22 -9.24
C ASP A 94 28.51 10.56 -8.69
N ASN A 95 27.62 11.51 -8.36
CA ASN A 95 28.01 12.79 -7.78
C ASN A 95 28.03 12.76 -6.25
N ASN A 96 27.02 12.19 -5.60
CA ASN A 96 26.95 12.03 -4.15
C ASN A 96 25.84 11.05 -3.73
N VAL A 97 25.98 10.45 -2.54
CA VAL A 97 24.98 9.59 -1.92
C VAL A 97 24.18 10.35 -0.86
N SER A 98 24.87 11.17 -0.06
CA SER A 98 24.27 11.99 0.99
C SER A 98 25.19 13.18 1.27
N VAL A 99 24.64 14.38 1.37
CA VAL A 99 25.41 15.61 1.51
C VAL A 99 25.36 16.21 2.93
N GLY A 100 24.57 15.64 3.85
CA GLY A 100 24.40 16.22 5.19
C GLY A 100 23.82 17.63 5.18
N GLY A 101 23.12 18.02 4.12
CA GLY A 101 22.53 19.33 3.88
C GLY A 101 21.33 19.23 2.94
N ILE A 102 20.79 20.37 2.50
CA ILE A 102 19.72 20.43 1.52
C ILE A 102 20.25 20.19 0.10
N HIS A 103 19.43 19.55 -0.75
CA HIS A 103 19.75 19.31 -2.15
C HIS A 103 18.66 19.88 -3.06
N PRO A 104 18.97 20.48 -4.22
CA PRO A 104 17.99 21.08 -5.13
C PRO A 104 16.86 20.14 -5.57
N ALA A 105 17.12 18.85 -5.67
CA ALA A 105 16.11 17.85 -6.01
C ALA A 105 14.97 17.75 -4.97
N GLU A 106 15.23 18.08 -3.69
CA GLU A 106 14.19 18.13 -2.66
C GLU A 106 13.10 19.13 -2.99
N ALA A 107 13.49 20.36 -3.36
CA ALA A 107 12.55 21.40 -3.76
C ALA A 107 11.77 21.00 -5.03
N THR A 108 12.45 20.32 -5.97
CA THR A 108 11.83 19.82 -7.21
C THR A 108 10.77 18.77 -6.89
N LEU A 109 11.08 17.78 -6.06
CA LEU A 109 10.12 16.75 -5.68
C LEU A 109 8.97 17.33 -4.87
N ALA A 110 9.26 18.27 -3.93
CA ALA A 110 8.23 18.93 -3.15
C ALA A 110 7.22 19.66 -4.05
N ARG A 111 7.70 20.44 -5.02
CA ARG A 111 6.85 21.11 -5.99
C ARG A 111 6.01 20.11 -6.81
N LEU A 112 6.64 19.06 -7.36
CA LEU A 112 5.94 18.02 -8.12
C LEU A 112 4.83 17.35 -7.30
N MET A 113 5.07 17.06 -6.01
CA MET A 113 4.06 16.48 -5.14
C MET A 113 2.93 17.45 -4.84
N CYS A 114 3.24 18.72 -4.53
CA CYS A 114 2.22 19.72 -4.26
C CYS A 114 1.33 19.95 -5.49
N GLU A 115 1.91 20.12 -6.66
CA GLU A 115 1.19 20.28 -7.92
C GLU A 115 0.35 19.03 -8.27
N ARG A 116 0.95 17.83 -8.11
CA ARG A 116 0.32 16.55 -8.45
C ARG A 116 -0.90 16.25 -7.59
N PHE A 117 -0.78 16.44 -6.28
CA PHE A 117 -1.78 16.01 -5.32
C PHE A 117 -2.64 17.16 -4.77
N GLY A 118 -2.36 18.40 -5.16
CA GLY A 118 -3.11 19.58 -4.73
C GLY A 118 -2.98 19.85 -3.23
N ILE A 119 -1.78 19.69 -2.68
CA ILE A 119 -1.44 19.99 -1.29
C ILE A 119 -0.56 21.22 -1.21
N ASP A 120 -0.63 21.97 -0.10
CA ASP A 120 0.10 23.23 0.05
C ASP A 120 1.58 23.02 0.41
N ARG A 121 1.86 22.01 1.25
CA ARG A 121 3.18 21.71 1.82
C ARG A 121 3.41 20.21 1.90
N VAL A 122 4.68 19.80 1.85
CA VAL A 122 5.09 18.39 1.99
C VAL A 122 6.41 18.28 2.75
N ARG A 123 6.59 17.17 3.48
CA ARG A 123 7.86 16.75 4.09
C ARG A 123 8.13 15.29 3.78
N PHE A 124 9.41 14.94 3.65
CA PHE A 124 9.85 13.58 3.28
C PHE A 124 10.24 12.77 4.51
N THR A 125 10.04 11.45 4.41
CA THR A 125 10.41 10.42 5.38
C THR A 125 10.94 9.20 4.64
N ASN A 126 11.41 8.16 5.35
CA ASN A 126 11.93 6.95 4.70
C ASN A 126 10.86 5.88 4.46
N SER A 127 9.68 6.03 5.02
CA SER A 127 8.60 5.05 4.89
C SER A 127 7.23 5.68 5.10
N GLY A 128 6.17 4.99 4.61
CA GLY A 128 4.80 5.36 4.91
C GLY A 128 4.47 5.28 6.41
N THR A 129 5.12 4.37 7.16
CA THR A 129 4.98 4.29 8.62
C THR A 129 5.43 5.57 9.30
N GLU A 130 6.64 6.07 8.96
CA GLU A 130 7.14 7.35 9.47
C GLU A 130 6.24 8.51 9.06
N ALA A 131 5.77 8.54 7.81
CA ALA A 131 4.85 9.56 7.34
C ALA A 131 3.56 9.61 8.16
N ASN A 132 2.96 8.45 8.46
CA ASN A 132 1.76 8.37 9.30
C ASN A 132 2.02 8.80 10.74
N LEU A 133 3.16 8.41 11.33
CA LEU A 133 3.55 8.86 12.69
C LEU A 133 3.70 10.39 12.74
N MET A 134 4.35 10.99 11.73
CA MET A 134 4.53 12.44 11.66
C MET A 134 3.20 13.18 11.38
N ALA A 135 2.31 12.63 10.57
CA ALA A 135 0.97 13.18 10.36
C ALA A 135 0.15 13.19 11.67
N ILE A 136 0.20 12.11 12.44
CA ILE A 136 -0.44 12.01 13.76
C ILE A 136 0.16 13.03 14.72
N ALA A 137 1.49 13.13 14.81
CA ALA A 137 2.16 14.10 15.67
C ALA A 137 1.78 15.54 15.31
N THR A 138 1.66 15.85 14.01
CA THR A 138 1.19 17.14 13.51
C THR A 138 -0.23 17.45 13.99
N ALA A 139 -1.13 16.48 13.89
CA ALA A 139 -2.52 16.62 14.33
C ALA A 139 -2.62 16.81 15.87
N MET A 140 -1.84 16.04 16.64
CA MET A 140 -1.79 16.17 18.09
C MET A 140 -1.27 17.55 18.53
N MET A 141 -0.23 18.04 17.88
CA MET A 141 0.32 19.38 18.16
C MET A 141 -0.68 20.49 17.79
N ALA A 142 -1.36 20.37 16.63
CA ALA A 142 -2.32 21.36 16.17
C ALA A 142 -3.55 21.47 17.07
N THR A 143 -4.01 20.34 17.62
CA THR A 143 -5.25 20.28 18.41
C THR A 143 -5.03 20.36 19.91
N GLY A 144 -3.80 20.10 20.38
CA GLY A 144 -3.50 19.92 21.82
C GLY A 144 -4.17 18.68 22.43
N ARG A 145 -4.62 17.72 21.62
CA ARG A 145 -5.32 16.51 22.01
C ARG A 145 -4.47 15.27 21.72
N SER A 146 -4.84 14.10 22.29
CA SER A 146 -4.02 12.88 22.19
C SER A 146 -4.73 11.67 21.59
N LYS A 147 -6.07 11.67 21.53
CA LYS A 147 -6.83 10.50 21.07
C LYS A 147 -6.88 10.45 19.53
N ILE A 148 -6.75 9.26 18.98
CA ILE A 148 -6.78 9.00 17.54
C ILE A 148 -7.92 8.03 17.24
N LEU A 149 -8.73 8.31 16.24
CA LEU A 149 -9.65 7.33 15.66
C LEU A 149 -9.01 6.68 14.45
N ALA A 150 -8.93 5.35 14.46
CA ALA A 150 -8.55 4.51 13.33
C ALA A 150 -9.65 3.48 13.04
N PHE A 151 -9.50 2.72 11.97
CA PHE A 151 -10.54 1.77 11.53
C PHE A 151 -10.09 0.33 11.65
N ILE A 152 -11.01 -0.56 12.07
CA ILE A 152 -10.79 -2.00 12.07
C ILE A 152 -10.56 -2.46 10.63
N GLY A 153 -9.47 -3.16 10.39
CA GLY A 153 -9.02 -3.52 9.05
C GLY A 153 -7.90 -2.63 8.50
N GLY A 154 -7.65 -1.46 9.13
CA GLY A 154 -6.66 -0.49 8.69
C GLY A 154 -5.22 -0.92 8.97
N TYR A 155 -4.32 -0.47 8.10
CA TYR A 155 -2.88 -0.66 8.22
C TYR A 155 -2.14 0.63 7.83
N HIS A 156 -1.56 1.27 8.82
CA HIS A 156 -0.83 2.54 8.63
C HIS A 156 0.68 2.40 8.91
N GLY A 157 1.18 1.17 8.89
CA GLY A 157 2.58 0.83 9.16
C GLY A 157 2.76 -0.24 10.22
N GLY A 158 3.99 -0.74 10.39
CA GLY A 158 4.28 -1.87 11.28
C GLY A 158 3.97 -1.65 12.76
N VAL A 159 3.89 -0.38 13.19
CA VAL A 159 3.57 0.04 14.57
C VAL A 159 2.25 0.83 14.65
N LEU A 160 1.42 0.75 13.60
CA LEU A 160 0.07 1.29 13.49
C LEU A 160 -0.80 0.25 12.77
N TYR A 161 -0.95 -0.91 13.39
CA TYR A 161 -1.56 -2.11 12.82
C TYR A 161 -2.94 -2.34 13.45
N PHE A 162 -4.00 -2.24 12.65
CA PHE A 162 -5.39 -2.36 13.10
C PHE A 162 -6.20 -3.41 12.30
N VAL A 163 -5.52 -4.26 11.53
CA VAL A 163 -6.17 -5.24 10.63
C VAL A 163 -7.09 -6.19 11.39
N SER A 164 -6.68 -6.64 12.59
CA SER A 164 -7.50 -7.51 13.45
C SER A 164 -7.86 -6.85 14.78
N GLY A 165 -7.98 -5.51 14.79
CA GLY A 165 -8.03 -4.70 15.99
C GLY A 165 -6.68 -4.10 16.35
N ALA A 166 -6.58 -3.38 17.48
CA ALA A 166 -5.32 -2.77 17.90
C ALA A 166 -4.30 -3.84 18.30
N ALA A 167 -3.15 -3.87 17.63
CA ALA A 167 -2.09 -4.81 17.95
C ALA A 167 -1.32 -4.37 19.22
N PRO A 168 -0.90 -5.29 20.09
CA PRO A 168 -0.21 -4.96 21.34
C PRO A 168 1.18 -4.34 21.16
N TRP A 169 1.76 -4.42 19.95
CA TRP A 169 3.03 -3.80 19.60
C TRP A 169 2.89 -2.43 18.91
N ASN A 170 1.66 -1.89 18.80
CA ASN A 170 1.44 -0.56 18.23
C ASN A 170 2.11 0.52 19.09
N SER A 171 2.49 1.62 18.46
CA SER A 171 2.89 2.84 19.16
C SER A 171 1.83 3.20 20.23
N PRO A 172 2.23 3.67 21.41
CA PRO A 172 1.34 3.82 22.57
C PRO A 172 0.44 5.06 22.49
N TYR A 173 -0.24 5.23 21.37
CA TYR A 173 -1.27 6.24 21.20
C TYR A 173 -2.57 5.81 21.88
N ASP A 174 -3.33 6.79 22.37
CA ASP A 174 -4.71 6.58 22.83
C ASP A 174 -5.62 6.41 21.59
N VAL A 175 -5.87 5.15 21.21
CA VAL A 175 -6.60 4.81 19.96
C VAL A 175 -8.00 4.32 20.28
N VAL A 176 -8.99 4.88 19.62
CA VAL A 176 -10.34 4.32 19.49
C VAL A 176 -10.54 3.77 18.08
N LEU A 177 -11.20 2.62 17.98
CA LEU A 177 -11.46 1.96 16.69
C LEU A 177 -12.93 2.10 16.30
N ALA A 178 -13.16 2.40 15.02
CA ALA A 178 -14.48 2.40 14.39
C ALA A 178 -14.56 1.30 13.30
N PRO A 179 -15.77 0.81 12.99
CA PRO A 179 -15.96 -0.10 11.88
C PRO A 179 -15.78 0.64 10.53
N TYR A 180 -15.08 0.01 9.60
CA TYR A 180 -14.90 0.55 8.25
C TYR A 180 -16.19 0.42 7.43
N ASN A 181 -16.49 1.40 6.58
CA ASN A 181 -17.72 1.49 5.78
C ASN A 181 -19.03 1.56 6.59
N ASP A 182 -18.96 1.91 7.88
CA ASP A 182 -20.13 2.21 8.72
C ASP A 182 -20.11 3.69 9.14
N ALA A 183 -20.70 4.55 8.32
CA ALA A 183 -20.74 5.99 8.57
C ALA A 183 -21.44 6.33 9.89
N ALA A 184 -22.62 5.71 10.16
CA ALA A 184 -23.38 5.99 11.37
C ALA A 184 -22.67 5.50 12.63
N GLY A 185 -22.02 4.32 12.58
CA GLY A 185 -21.18 3.82 13.67
C GLY A 185 -20.00 4.74 13.95
N THR A 186 -19.33 5.21 12.90
CA THR A 186 -18.21 6.13 13.01
C THR A 186 -18.61 7.49 13.60
N GLU A 187 -19.73 8.07 13.16
CA GLU A 187 -20.27 9.33 13.71
C GLU A 187 -20.57 9.22 15.21
N ARG A 188 -21.12 8.08 15.68
CA ARG A 188 -21.33 7.84 17.12
C ARG A 188 -20.02 7.82 17.90
N VAL A 189 -19.00 7.13 17.40
CA VAL A 189 -17.68 7.07 18.03
C VAL A 189 -17.03 8.47 18.07
N ILE A 190 -17.13 9.25 16.98
CA ILE A 190 -16.63 10.62 16.92
C ILE A 190 -17.37 11.52 17.94
N ALA A 191 -18.69 11.41 18.04
CA ALA A 191 -19.48 12.19 18.99
C ALA A 191 -19.12 11.87 20.45
N GLU A 192 -18.88 10.60 20.76
CA GLU A 192 -18.50 10.15 22.12
C GLU A 192 -17.12 10.66 22.54
N HIS A 193 -16.17 10.70 21.63
CA HIS A 193 -14.77 11.02 21.92
C HIS A 193 -14.32 12.41 21.45
N GLY A 194 -15.19 13.18 20.80
CA GLY A 194 -14.85 14.40 20.07
C GLY A 194 -14.02 15.42 20.84
N ALA A 195 -14.28 15.59 22.14
CA ALA A 195 -13.54 16.54 22.97
C ALA A 195 -12.05 16.21 23.13
N SER A 196 -11.67 14.92 22.99
CA SER A 196 -10.29 14.43 23.14
C SER A 196 -9.67 13.99 21.80
N LEU A 197 -10.44 13.99 20.71
CA LEU A 197 -10.02 13.47 19.43
C LEU A 197 -9.07 14.46 18.71
N ALA A 198 -7.80 14.07 18.54
CA ALA A 198 -6.81 14.83 17.79
C ALA A 198 -6.94 14.60 16.28
N ALA A 199 -7.13 13.34 15.88
CA ALA A 199 -7.16 12.94 14.48
C ALA A 199 -8.11 11.77 14.21
N VAL A 200 -8.60 11.73 12.98
CA VAL A 200 -9.17 10.55 12.33
C VAL A 200 -8.22 10.16 11.21
N ILE A 201 -7.69 8.92 11.22
CA ILE A 201 -6.83 8.38 10.16
C ILE A 201 -7.55 7.25 9.41
N VAL A 202 -7.57 7.33 8.08
CA VAL A 202 -8.28 6.36 7.23
C VAL A 202 -7.54 6.08 5.92
N GLU A 203 -7.58 4.83 5.45
CA GLU A 203 -7.23 4.47 4.07
C GLU A 203 -8.46 4.65 3.16
N PRO A 204 -8.37 5.30 1.99
CA PRO A 204 -9.46 5.32 1.00
C PRO A 204 -9.84 3.93 0.47
N MET A 205 -8.95 2.97 0.63
CA MET A 205 -9.19 1.54 0.42
C MET A 205 -8.31 0.75 1.38
N LEU A 206 -8.90 -0.19 2.13
CA LEU A 206 -8.14 -1.08 3.01
C LEU A 206 -7.17 -1.93 2.19
N GLY A 207 -5.92 -1.50 2.05
CA GLY A 207 -4.94 -2.22 1.22
C GLY A 207 -4.58 -3.58 1.82
N SER A 208 -4.08 -3.60 3.04
CA SER A 208 -3.77 -4.85 3.77
C SER A 208 -5.04 -5.61 4.17
N GLY A 209 -6.15 -4.92 4.33
CA GLY A 209 -7.46 -5.46 4.66
C GLY A 209 -8.23 -6.05 3.47
N GLY A 210 -7.56 -6.41 2.36
CA GLY A 210 -8.17 -7.15 1.26
C GLY A 210 -8.63 -6.29 0.07
N CYS A 211 -8.02 -5.15 -0.15
CA CYS A 211 -8.38 -4.19 -1.22
C CYS A 211 -9.88 -3.84 -1.20
N VAL A 212 -10.42 -3.58 -0.01
CA VAL A 212 -11.82 -3.18 0.17
C VAL A 212 -11.93 -1.66 0.04
N PRO A 213 -12.57 -1.12 -1.03
CA PRO A 213 -12.74 0.31 -1.21
C PRO A 213 -13.64 0.92 -0.13
N ALA A 214 -13.34 2.16 0.24
CA ALA A 214 -14.27 2.96 1.04
C ALA A 214 -15.49 3.35 0.19
N ASP A 215 -16.66 3.36 0.83
CA ASP A 215 -17.82 4.03 0.29
C ASP A 215 -17.63 5.55 0.35
N GLY A 216 -17.96 6.26 -0.74
CA GLY A 216 -17.76 7.71 -0.81
C GLY A 216 -18.63 8.48 0.21
N GLU A 217 -19.82 7.99 0.55
CA GLU A 217 -20.64 8.59 1.60
C GLU A 217 -20.02 8.38 2.98
N PHE A 218 -19.50 7.18 3.25
CA PHE A 218 -18.75 6.90 4.48
C PHE A 218 -17.59 7.87 4.69
N ILE A 219 -16.76 8.11 3.67
CA ILE A 219 -15.64 9.06 3.74
C ILE A 219 -16.13 10.47 3.99
N ARG A 220 -17.10 10.98 3.21
CA ARG A 220 -17.62 12.34 3.36
C ARG A 220 -18.20 12.59 4.75
N ARG A 221 -19.03 11.66 5.25
CA ARG A 221 -19.67 11.78 6.57
C ARG A 221 -18.64 11.71 7.70
N THR A 222 -17.70 10.76 7.62
CA THR A 222 -16.59 10.64 8.58
C THR A 222 -15.78 11.94 8.67
N PHE A 223 -15.41 12.53 7.54
CA PHE A 223 -14.62 13.76 7.49
C PHE A 223 -15.41 14.97 8.00
N ALA A 224 -16.68 15.07 7.65
CA ALA A 224 -17.54 16.12 8.17
C ALA A 224 -17.71 16.04 9.71
N ALA A 225 -17.95 14.84 10.23
CA ALA A 225 -18.08 14.62 11.67
C ALA A 225 -16.76 14.92 12.42
N ALA A 226 -15.62 14.49 11.88
CA ALA A 226 -14.29 14.77 12.47
C ALA A 226 -14.01 16.29 12.55
N ARG A 227 -14.26 17.01 11.45
CA ARG A 227 -14.06 18.47 11.40
C ARG A 227 -15.04 19.22 12.33
N ALA A 228 -16.26 18.74 12.47
CA ALA A 228 -17.25 19.34 13.38
C ALA A 228 -16.81 19.35 14.86
N VAL A 229 -15.99 18.37 15.26
CA VAL A 229 -15.41 18.31 16.61
C VAL A 229 -13.99 18.91 16.69
N GLY A 230 -13.49 19.46 15.57
CA GLY A 230 -12.15 20.06 15.47
C GLY A 230 -11.01 19.04 15.43
N ALA A 231 -11.27 17.78 15.05
CA ALA A 231 -10.25 16.80 14.81
C ALA A 231 -9.67 16.94 13.39
N VAL A 232 -8.36 16.68 13.25
CA VAL A 232 -7.67 16.69 11.96
C VAL A 232 -7.97 15.40 11.21
N VAL A 233 -8.27 15.51 9.92
CA VAL A 233 -8.49 14.37 9.03
C VAL A 233 -7.20 14.00 8.33
N ILE A 234 -6.74 12.76 8.52
CA ILE A 234 -5.55 12.19 7.88
C ILE A 234 -6.00 11.09 6.90
N ALA A 235 -5.67 11.25 5.62
CA ALA A 235 -5.87 10.20 4.62
C ALA A 235 -4.54 9.47 4.34
N ASP A 236 -4.50 8.18 4.65
CA ASP A 236 -3.38 7.34 4.25
C ASP A 236 -3.56 6.91 2.80
N GLN A 237 -2.85 7.58 1.90
CA GLN A 237 -2.78 7.24 0.49
C GLN A 237 -1.43 6.64 0.07
N VAL A 238 -0.70 6.04 1.00
CA VAL A 238 0.58 5.35 0.72
C VAL A 238 0.43 4.31 -0.39
N MET A 239 -0.71 3.62 -0.47
CA MET A 239 -1.02 2.69 -1.56
C MET A 239 -1.91 3.31 -2.64
N THR A 240 -2.86 4.14 -2.27
CA THR A 240 -3.97 4.57 -3.13
C THR A 240 -3.73 5.88 -3.87
N SER A 241 -2.63 6.61 -3.59
CA SER A 241 -2.22 7.80 -4.36
C SER A 241 -1.94 7.51 -5.84
N ARG A 242 -1.81 6.25 -6.21
CA ARG A 242 -1.62 5.79 -7.60
C ARG A 242 -2.88 5.82 -8.48
N HIS A 243 -4.07 6.04 -7.90
CA HIS A 243 -5.32 6.05 -8.64
C HIS A 243 -5.73 7.46 -9.05
N GLY A 244 -6.18 7.60 -10.31
CA GLY A 244 -6.60 8.88 -10.86
C GLY A 244 -5.49 9.92 -10.91
N ARG A 245 -5.88 11.15 -11.21
CA ARG A 245 -4.93 12.26 -11.38
C ARG A 245 -4.32 12.73 -10.07
N ARG A 246 -5.07 12.70 -8.96
CA ARG A 246 -4.70 13.26 -7.64
C ARG A 246 -4.78 12.27 -6.48
N GLY A 247 -4.95 10.98 -6.78
CA GLY A 247 -5.14 9.92 -5.78
C GLY A 247 -6.60 9.49 -5.63
N MET A 248 -6.84 8.38 -4.92
CA MET A 248 -8.17 7.80 -4.78
C MET A 248 -9.13 8.70 -4.00
N LEU A 249 -8.65 9.48 -3.03
CA LEU A 249 -9.50 10.36 -2.23
C LEU A 249 -10.20 11.41 -3.08
N ASP A 250 -9.51 11.97 -4.08
CA ASP A 250 -10.07 12.91 -5.07
C ASP A 250 -11.22 12.27 -5.87
N LEU A 251 -11.04 10.99 -6.27
CA LEU A 251 -12.09 10.23 -6.96
C LEU A 251 -13.32 9.93 -6.07
N LEU A 252 -13.15 9.91 -4.75
CA LEU A 252 -14.24 9.80 -3.77
C LEU A 252 -14.90 11.16 -3.47
N GLY A 253 -14.47 12.24 -4.14
CA GLY A 253 -15.00 13.58 -3.96
C GLY A 253 -14.73 14.16 -2.56
N SER A 254 -13.57 13.87 -1.99
CA SER A 254 -13.21 14.27 -0.63
C SER A 254 -11.77 14.78 -0.55
N GLU A 255 -11.51 15.63 0.44
CA GLU A 255 -10.19 16.20 0.72
C GLU A 255 -9.86 16.00 2.21
N ALA A 256 -8.61 15.63 2.50
CA ALA A 256 -8.09 15.50 3.86
C ALA A 256 -7.26 16.73 4.25
N ASP A 257 -7.09 16.92 5.56
CA ASP A 257 -6.26 18.03 6.07
C ASP A 257 -4.76 17.67 5.96
N ILE A 258 -4.43 16.39 6.14
CA ILE A 258 -3.09 15.82 5.90
C ILE A 258 -3.26 14.52 5.09
N VAL A 259 -2.35 14.31 4.15
CA VAL A 259 -2.28 13.07 3.34
C VAL A 259 -0.88 12.47 3.47
N THR A 260 -0.81 11.14 3.57
CA THR A 260 0.47 10.43 3.60
C THR A 260 0.69 9.64 2.32
N TYR A 261 1.95 9.53 1.91
CA TYR A 261 2.43 8.98 0.66
C TYR A 261 3.60 8.04 0.88
N GLY A 262 3.92 7.20 -0.12
CA GLY A 262 5.07 6.31 -0.05
C GLY A 262 5.19 5.40 -1.28
N LYS A 263 5.81 4.24 -1.08
CA LYS A 263 5.84 3.12 -2.05
C LYS A 263 6.36 3.54 -3.43
N TYR A 264 5.51 3.46 -4.47
CA TYR A 264 5.90 3.65 -5.87
C TYR A 264 6.59 5.00 -6.15
N ILE A 265 6.28 6.05 -5.36
CA ILE A 265 6.90 7.36 -5.53
C ILE A 265 8.42 7.28 -5.35
N GLY A 266 8.90 6.41 -4.46
CA GLY A 266 10.32 6.14 -4.29
C GLY A 266 10.99 5.38 -5.43
N GLY A 267 10.26 4.97 -6.48
CA GLY A 267 10.82 4.30 -7.65
C GLY A 267 11.56 2.99 -7.35
N GLY A 268 11.18 2.29 -6.27
CA GLY A 268 11.83 1.08 -5.76
C GLY A 268 12.77 1.34 -4.57
N PHE A 269 13.02 2.59 -4.19
CA PHE A 269 13.82 2.97 -3.02
C PHE A 269 12.94 3.31 -1.82
N SER A 270 13.55 3.34 -0.61
CA SER A 270 12.85 3.71 0.62
C SER A 270 12.31 5.13 0.53
N PHE A 271 11.00 5.30 0.68
CA PHE A 271 10.35 6.59 0.55
C PHE A 271 9.07 6.66 1.38
N GLY A 272 8.84 7.80 1.99
CA GLY A 272 7.58 8.25 2.53
C GLY A 272 7.49 9.77 2.46
N ALA A 273 6.28 10.29 2.55
CA ALA A 273 6.03 11.72 2.66
C ALA A 273 4.68 11.96 3.33
N PHE A 274 4.55 13.10 3.97
CA PHE A 274 3.27 13.61 4.45
C PHE A 274 3.15 15.09 4.06
N GLY A 275 1.95 15.49 3.69
CA GLY A 275 1.67 16.83 3.22
C GLY A 275 0.21 17.18 3.37
N GLY A 276 -0.14 18.45 3.16
CA GLY A 276 -1.51 18.92 3.29
C GLY A 276 -1.56 20.42 3.48
N ARG A 277 -2.50 20.88 4.30
CA ARG A 277 -2.76 22.29 4.57
C ARG A 277 -1.53 23.00 5.13
N ALA A 278 -1.25 24.20 4.64
CA ALA A 278 -0.10 25.00 5.06
C ALA A 278 -0.11 25.27 6.58
N ASP A 279 -1.25 25.64 7.16
CA ASP A 279 -1.35 25.96 8.60
C ASP A 279 -0.98 24.79 9.52
N LEU A 280 -1.16 23.55 9.07
CA LEU A 280 -0.75 22.35 9.79
C LEU A 280 0.73 22.04 9.58
N LEU A 281 1.21 22.10 8.35
CA LEU A 281 2.60 21.76 8.01
C LEU A 281 3.60 22.86 8.41
N ASP A 282 3.17 24.13 8.50
CA ASP A 282 4.02 25.24 8.97
C ASP A 282 4.41 25.10 10.45
N GLN A 283 3.85 24.13 11.21
CA GLN A 283 4.35 23.74 12.54
C GLN A 283 5.80 23.21 12.52
N PHE A 284 6.33 22.88 11.35
CA PHE A 284 7.72 22.49 11.14
C PHE A 284 8.62 23.66 10.68
N ASP A 285 8.08 24.86 10.52
CA ASP A 285 8.85 26.01 10.00
C ASP A 285 9.82 26.55 11.05
N THR A 286 11.11 26.27 10.81
CA THR A 286 12.24 26.71 11.64
C THR A 286 12.91 27.99 11.11
N SER A 287 12.35 28.68 10.10
CA SER A 287 12.95 29.88 9.53
C SER A 287 13.20 30.93 10.63
N VAL A 288 14.40 31.46 10.67
CA VAL A 288 14.85 32.37 11.75
C VAL A 288 14.19 33.77 11.70
N GLU A 289 13.66 34.15 10.53
CA GLU A 289 13.04 35.46 10.33
C GLU A 289 11.50 35.39 10.36
N THR A 290 10.91 34.35 9.79
CA THR A 290 9.46 34.30 9.54
C THR A 290 8.78 33.07 10.15
N GLY A 291 9.55 32.05 10.54
CA GLY A 291 9.06 30.81 11.07
C GLY A 291 8.45 30.92 12.48
N ARG A 292 7.89 29.81 12.95
CA ARG A 292 7.25 29.74 14.28
C ARG A 292 8.24 30.05 15.41
N ALA A 293 9.50 29.57 15.30
CA ALA A 293 10.53 29.80 16.30
C ALA A 293 10.82 31.34 16.45
N ALA A 294 10.81 32.10 15.35
CA ALA A 294 10.95 33.56 15.39
C ALA A 294 9.82 34.27 16.13
N LYS A 295 8.63 33.64 16.18
CA LYS A 295 7.44 34.13 16.89
C LYS A 295 7.37 33.63 18.34
N GLY A 296 8.37 32.86 18.82
CA GLY A 296 8.35 32.22 20.14
C GLY A 296 7.38 31.08 20.28
N GLU A 297 6.90 30.51 19.17
CA GLU A 297 6.01 29.37 19.14
C GLU A 297 6.77 28.04 19.11
N MET A 298 6.14 26.97 19.61
CA MET A 298 6.72 25.63 19.56
C MET A 298 6.79 25.12 18.13
N VAL A 299 7.90 24.50 17.76
CA VAL A 299 8.16 23.88 16.46
C VAL A 299 8.29 22.37 16.63
N ILE A 300 7.66 21.60 15.73
CA ILE A 300 7.85 20.16 15.70
C ILE A 300 9.24 19.85 15.13
N SER A 301 10.06 19.14 15.91
CA SER A 301 11.33 18.63 15.41
C SER A 301 11.10 17.41 14.51
N HIS A 302 11.59 17.49 13.26
CA HIS A 302 11.54 16.36 12.33
C HIS A 302 12.96 15.94 11.97
N ALA A 303 13.40 14.83 12.53
CA ALA A 303 14.72 14.25 12.31
C ALA A 303 14.61 12.99 11.43
N GLY A 304 15.70 12.65 10.76
CA GLY A 304 15.83 11.45 9.92
C GLY A 304 16.98 11.63 8.94
N THR A 305 18.09 10.95 9.22
CA THR A 305 19.36 11.10 8.47
C THR A 305 19.18 10.87 6.96
N PHE A 306 18.24 10.02 6.56
CA PHE A 306 18.04 9.62 5.18
C PHE A 306 16.75 10.14 4.55
N ASN A 307 16.06 11.09 5.21
CA ASN A 307 14.79 11.64 4.68
C ASN A 307 14.95 12.30 3.30
N ASN A 308 16.13 12.80 2.99
CA ASN A 308 16.45 13.46 1.72
C ASN A 308 17.56 12.71 0.94
N ASN A 309 17.67 11.38 1.10
CA ASN A 309 18.69 10.63 0.37
C ASN A 309 18.52 10.76 -1.15
N MET A 310 19.65 10.84 -1.85
CA MET A 310 19.68 11.16 -3.28
C MET A 310 18.95 10.12 -4.14
N ALA A 311 19.04 8.84 -3.79
CA ALA A 311 18.40 7.78 -4.56
C ALA A 311 16.86 7.95 -4.57
N SER A 312 16.24 8.08 -3.40
CA SER A 312 14.79 8.19 -3.27
C SER A 312 14.24 9.51 -3.84
N ILE A 313 14.92 10.64 -3.57
CA ILE A 313 14.48 11.95 -4.03
C ILE A 313 14.59 12.06 -5.56
N THR A 314 15.72 11.61 -6.14
CA THR A 314 15.90 11.61 -7.61
C THR A 314 14.91 10.65 -8.28
N ALA A 315 14.71 9.46 -7.70
CA ALA A 315 13.71 8.52 -8.20
C ALA A 315 12.31 9.14 -8.17
N GLY A 316 11.92 9.79 -7.06
CA GLY A 316 10.62 10.47 -6.94
C GLY A 316 10.41 11.56 -7.99
N CYS A 317 11.44 12.36 -8.27
CA CYS A 317 11.41 13.36 -9.35
C CYS A 317 11.16 12.71 -10.72
N ALA A 318 11.87 11.62 -11.03
CA ALA A 318 11.70 10.89 -12.29
C ALA A 318 10.32 10.22 -12.39
N VAL A 319 9.87 9.61 -11.29
CA VAL A 319 8.55 8.94 -11.23
C VAL A 319 7.43 9.95 -11.50
N LEU A 320 7.32 11.00 -10.71
CA LEU A 320 6.20 11.95 -10.82
C LEU A 320 6.31 12.87 -12.02
N GLY A 321 7.54 13.25 -12.40
CA GLY A 321 7.76 14.20 -13.49
C GLY A 321 7.69 13.56 -14.88
N GLU A 322 8.01 12.27 -15.04
CA GLU A 322 8.24 11.70 -16.37
C GLU A 322 7.57 10.34 -16.61
N VAL A 323 7.50 9.48 -15.59
CA VAL A 323 7.06 8.09 -15.76
C VAL A 323 5.60 7.92 -15.42
N PHE A 324 5.19 8.41 -14.26
CA PHE A 324 3.84 8.26 -13.72
C PHE A 324 3.18 9.62 -13.52
N THR A 325 3.01 10.34 -14.62
CA THR A 325 2.32 11.64 -14.66
C THR A 325 0.82 11.49 -14.32
N ALA A 326 0.13 12.62 -14.15
CA ALA A 326 -1.31 12.63 -13.87
C ALA A 326 -2.12 11.87 -14.92
N ASP A 327 -1.80 12.08 -16.21
CA ASP A 327 -2.52 11.44 -17.32
C ASP A 327 -2.25 9.94 -17.36
N VAL A 328 -0.99 9.52 -17.12
CA VAL A 328 -0.62 8.09 -17.03
C VAL A 328 -1.35 7.40 -15.89
N ALA A 329 -1.49 8.07 -14.74
CA ALA A 329 -2.17 7.48 -13.58
C ALA A 329 -3.68 7.34 -13.80
N GLU A 330 -4.31 8.30 -14.47
CA GLU A 330 -5.73 8.22 -14.85
C GLU A 330 -5.95 7.05 -15.83
N ALA A 331 -5.17 6.97 -16.91
CA ALA A 331 -5.24 5.88 -17.86
C ALA A 331 -4.96 4.51 -17.22
N HIS A 332 -3.98 4.45 -16.32
CA HIS A 332 -3.64 3.22 -15.61
C HIS A 332 -4.74 2.77 -14.63
N THR A 333 -5.46 3.71 -14.04
CA THR A 333 -6.61 3.40 -13.20
C THR A 333 -7.73 2.74 -14.01
N THR A 334 -8.05 3.32 -15.16
CA THR A 334 -9.04 2.75 -16.12
C THR A 334 -8.63 1.35 -16.57
N ARG A 335 -7.37 1.17 -17.00
CA ARG A 335 -6.84 -0.13 -17.41
C ARG A 335 -6.93 -1.17 -16.28
N GLY A 336 -6.71 -0.74 -15.04
CA GLY A 336 -6.83 -1.61 -13.87
C GLY A 336 -8.28 -2.07 -13.63
N ASP A 337 -9.26 -1.18 -13.78
CA ASP A 337 -10.67 -1.52 -13.65
C ASP A 337 -11.14 -2.46 -14.78
N GLU A 338 -10.66 -2.26 -16.01
CA GLU A 338 -10.90 -3.17 -17.13
C GLU A 338 -10.36 -4.57 -16.84
N PHE A 339 -9.10 -4.65 -16.38
CA PHE A 339 -8.49 -5.95 -16.03
C PHE A 339 -9.24 -6.63 -14.88
N ARG A 340 -9.65 -5.89 -13.84
CA ARG A 340 -10.44 -6.44 -12.73
C ARG A 340 -11.80 -6.96 -13.21
N SER A 341 -12.42 -6.30 -14.18
CA SER A 341 -13.66 -6.77 -14.81
C SER A 341 -13.47 -8.06 -15.58
N MET A 342 -12.33 -8.20 -16.31
CA MET A 342 -11.97 -9.46 -16.96
C MET A 342 -11.72 -10.59 -15.95
N VAL A 343 -11.02 -10.31 -14.85
CA VAL A 343 -10.85 -11.27 -13.74
C VAL A 343 -12.22 -11.72 -13.20
N ALA A 344 -13.13 -10.78 -12.90
CA ALA A 344 -14.49 -11.12 -12.45
C ALA A 344 -15.23 -12.00 -13.47
N GLY A 345 -15.06 -11.75 -14.75
CA GLY A 345 -15.61 -12.58 -15.84
C GLY A 345 -15.06 -14.01 -15.85
N VAL A 346 -13.76 -14.20 -15.52
CA VAL A 346 -13.18 -15.54 -15.33
C VAL A 346 -13.81 -16.23 -14.13
N LEU A 347 -13.89 -15.56 -12.98
CA LEU A 347 -14.45 -16.16 -11.75
C LEU A 347 -15.88 -16.63 -11.96
N ALA A 348 -16.72 -15.86 -12.68
CA ALA A 348 -18.12 -16.17 -12.93
C ALA A 348 -18.36 -17.45 -13.76
N ARG A 349 -17.33 -17.98 -14.44
CA ARG A 349 -17.43 -19.23 -15.22
C ARG A 349 -17.31 -20.50 -14.38
N HIS A 350 -16.88 -20.36 -13.11
CA HIS A 350 -16.58 -21.51 -12.25
C HIS A 350 -17.58 -21.60 -11.07
N PRO A 351 -18.01 -22.80 -10.65
CA PRO A 351 -18.94 -23.01 -9.54
C PRO A 351 -18.21 -22.96 -8.17
N LEU A 352 -17.23 -22.10 -8.03
CA LEU A 352 -16.45 -21.90 -6.81
C LEU A 352 -16.85 -20.60 -6.13
N PRO A 353 -16.92 -20.55 -4.80
CA PRO A 353 -17.24 -19.32 -4.06
C PRO A 353 -16.01 -18.39 -4.03
N VAL A 354 -15.72 -17.75 -5.15
CA VAL A 354 -14.59 -16.82 -5.29
C VAL A 354 -15.09 -15.52 -5.89
N CYS A 355 -14.66 -14.41 -5.31
CA CYS A 355 -14.96 -13.07 -5.80
C CYS A 355 -13.70 -12.19 -5.83
N VAL A 356 -13.81 -10.99 -6.41
CA VAL A 356 -12.74 -9.99 -6.47
C VAL A 356 -13.24 -8.66 -5.93
N THR A 357 -12.42 -8.02 -5.08
CA THR A 357 -12.58 -6.62 -4.65
C THR A 357 -11.47 -5.76 -5.23
N GLY A 358 -11.59 -4.45 -5.15
CA GLY A 358 -10.53 -3.53 -5.54
C GLY A 358 -11.03 -2.29 -6.23
N PHE A 359 -10.07 -1.44 -6.60
CA PHE A 359 -10.28 -0.21 -7.35
C PHE A 359 -9.06 0.04 -8.24
N GLY A 360 -9.31 0.43 -9.50
CA GLY A 360 -8.24 0.68 -10.46
C GLY A 360 -7.28 -0.50 -10.55
N SER A 361 -6.01 -0.23 -10.43
CA SER A 361 -4.92 -1.19 -10.60
C SER A 361 -4.59 -2.05 -9.35
N MET A 362 -5.41 -1.96 -8.29
CA MET A 362 -5.26 -2.76 -7.07
C MET A 362 -6.51 -3.62 -6.85
N MET A 363 -6.34 -4.91 -6.64
CA MET A 363 -7.44 -5.85 -6.42
C MET A 363 -7.04 -7.01 -5.52
N SER A 364 -8.01 -7.73 -5.01
CA SER A 364 -7.79 -8.95 -4.22
C SER A 364 -8.82 -10.02 -4.55
N LEU A 365 -8.37 -11.25 -4.76
CA LEU A 365 -9.21 -12.44 -4.83
C LEU A 365 -9.58 -12.88 -3.42
N HIS A 366 -10.84 -13.27 -3.24
CA HIS A 366 -11.34 -13.80 -1.98
C HIS A 366 -12.09 -15.11 -2.20
N ALA A 367 -11.73 -16.13 -1.46
CA ALA A 367 -12.41 -17.43 -1.45
C ALA A 367 -13.71 -17.34 -0.63
N CYS A 368 -14.65 -16.52 -1.08
CA CYS A 368 -16.00 -16.37 -0.53
C CYS A 368 -16.97 -15.94 -1.64
N ALA A 369 -18.24 -16.30 -1.47
CA ALA A 369 -19.28 -16.08 -2.51
C ALA A 369 -19.66 -14.60 -2.67
N THR A 370 -19.58 -13.80 -1.60
CA THR A 370 -19.98 -12.40 -1.59
C THR A 370 -18.76 -11.51 -1.38
N ALA A 371 -18.61 -10.47 -2.20
CA ALA A 371 -17.51 -9.51 -2.09
C ALA A 371 -17.51 -8.85 -0.71
N PRO A 372 -16.40 -8.91 0.04
CA PRO A 372 -16.27 -8.26 1.33
C PRO A 372 -16.42 -6.75 1.25
N THR A 373 -17.12 -6.17 2.20
CA THR A 373 -17.24 -4.71 2.39
C THR A 373 -16.46 -4.20 3.59
N ASP A 374 -15.94 -5.11 4.41
CA ASP A 374 -15.08 -4.85 5.56
C ASP A 374 -14.15 -6.05 5.83
N ILE A 375 -13.29 -5.93 6.83
CA ILE A 375 -12.31 -6.97 7.20
C ILE A 375 -12.99 -8.25 7.75
N ARG A 376 -14.21 -8.17 8.30
CA ARG A 376 -14.92 -9.35 8.82
C ARG A 376 -15.34 -10.25 7.65
N GLY A 377 -15.81 -9.64 6.56
CA GLY A 377 -16.09 -10.37 5.32
C GLY A 377 -14.85 -11.02 4.74
N VAL A 378 -13.69 -10.34 4.78
CA VAL A 378 -12.40 -10.91 4.34
C VAL A 378 -11.98 -12.09 5.23
N ALA A 379 -12.16 -11.97 6.55
CA ALA A 379 -11.82 -13.03 7.50
C ALA A 379 -12.70 -14.29 7.39
N ALA A 380 -13.91 -14.16 6.86
CA ALA A 380 -14.87 -15.26 6.68
C ALA A 380 -14.59 -16.16 5.47
N ARG A 381 -13.53 -15.89 4.70
CA ARG A 381 -13.16 -16.68 3.51
C ARG A 381 -12.72 -18.12 3.86
N ASP A 382 -12.86 -19.01 2.89
CA ASP A 382 -12.26 -20.35 2.96
C ASP A 382 -10.74 -20.25 2.72
N ASN A 383 -9.94 -20.53 3.76
CA ASN A 383 -8.49 -20.40 3.70
C ASN A 383 -7.83 -21.49 2.85
N ASP A 384 -8.39 -22.71 2.81
CA ASP A 384 -7.85 -23.81 2.00
C ASP A 384 -8.07 -23.51 0.51
N LEU A 385 -9.27 -23.04 0.13
CA LEU A 385 -9.54 -22.61 -1.24
C LEU A 385 -8.67 -21.40 -1.63
N GLN A 386 -8.47 -20.46 -0.74
CA GLN A 386 -7.58 -19.30 -0.98
C GLN A 386 -6.14 -19.74 -1.25
N GLU A 387 -5.63 -20.68 -0.47
CA GLU A 387 -4.28 -21.22 -0.65
C GLU A 387 -4.15 -22.06 -1.93
N LEU A 388 -5.17 -22.84 -2.28
CA LEU A 388 -5.19 -23.58 -3.55
C LEU A 388 -5.13 -22.66 -4.76
N ILE A 389 -5.85 -21.56 -4.75
CA ILE A 389 -5.78 -20.54 -5.82
C ILE A 389 -4.37 -19.96 -5.89
N PHE A 390 -3.78 -19.56 -4.76
CA PHE A 390 -2.43 -19.00 -4.72
C PHE A 390 -1.38 -19.97 -5.25
N LEU A 391 -1.32 -21.22 -4.74
CA LEU A 391 -0.36 -22.22 -5.19
C LEU A 391 -0.59 -22.62 -6.65
N GLY A 392 -1.85 -22.67 -7.08
CA GLY A 392 -2.20 -22.98 -8.46
C GLY A 392 -1.75 -21.88 -9.45
N LEU A 393 -1.81 -20.62 -9.08
CA LEU A 393 -1.29 -19.49 -9.85
C LEU A 393 0.25 -19.52 -9.91
N LEU A 394 0.91 -19.74 -8.77
CA LEU A 394 2.38 -19.92 -8.74
C LEU A 394 2.84 -21.04 -9.66
N GLN A 395 2.16 -22.19 -9.64
CA GLN A 395 2.48 -23.32 -10.51
C GLN A 395 2.38 -22.98 -12.00
N ARG A 396 1.57 -21.95 -12.35
CA ARG A 396 1.36 -21.46 -13.72
C ARG A 396 2.14 -20.20 -14.06
N GLY A 397 3.14 -19.86 -13.24
CA GLY A 397 4.01 -18.71 -13.48
C GLY A 397 3.34 -17.36 -13.23
N VAL A 398 2.41 -17.27 -12.28
CA VAL A 398 1.81 -15.99 -11.84
C VAL A 398 2.08 -15.79 -10.35
N TYR A 399 2.79 -14.71 -10.00
CA TYR A 399 3.14 -14.36 -8.64
C TYR A 399 2.17 -13.33 -8.06
N THR A 400 1.46 -13.70 -7.00
CA THR A 400 0.50 -12.86 -6.27
C THR A 400 0.78 -12.91 -4.76
N ALA A 401 0.06 -12.15 -3.95
CA ALA A 401 0.10 -12.37 -2.51
C ALA A 401 -0.72 -13.62 -2.14
N ALA A 402 -0.23 -14.40 -1.17
CA ALA A 402 -0.96 -15.58 -0.67
C ALA A 402 -2.37 -15.23 -0.16
N ARG A 403 -2.56 -14.00 0.35
CA ARG A 403 -3.88 -13.50 0.78
C ARG A 403 -4.81 -13.05 -0.37
N GLY A 404 -4.37 -13.14 -1.65
CA GLY A 404 -5.16 -12.85 -2.83
C GLY A 404 -4.89 -11.51 -3.49
N MET A 405 -4.08 -10.62 -2.88
CA MET A 405 -3.80 -9.30 -3.43
C MET A 405 -3.02 -9.38 -4.74
N MET A 406 -3.46 -8.62 -5.73
CA MET A 406 -2.86 -8.43 -7.04
C MET A 406 -2.77 -6.94 -7.36
N ASN A 407 -1.67 -6.53 -7.99
CA ASN A 407 -1.41 -5.14 -8.37
C ASN A 407 -0.95 -5.07 -9.83
N LEU A 408 -1.71 -4.39 -10.65
CA LEU A 408 -1.30 -4.11 -12.02
C LEU A 408 -0.21 -3.03 -12.01
N GLY A 409 0.93 -3.30 -12.64
CA GLY A 409 2.00 -2.34 -12.88
C GLY A 409 2.01 -1.83 -14.32
N LEU A 410 2.75 -0.75 -14.59
CA LEU A 410 2.87 -0.15 -15.93
C LEU A 410 3.54 -1.09 -16.93
N ALA A 411 4.44 -1.95 -16.46
CA ALA A 411 5.24 -2.84 -17.30
C ALA A 411 4.47 -4.07 -17.82
N HIS A 412 3.25 -4.33 -17.33
CA HIS A 412 2.46 -5.47 -17.82
C HIS A 412 2.00 -5.24 -19.25
N THR A 413 2.27 -6.20 -20.13
CA THR A 413 1.72 -6.22 -21.50
C THR A 413 0.34 -6.88 -21.51
N ASP A 414 -0.44 -6.63 -22.57
CA ASP A 414 -1.76 -7.26 -22.72
C ASP A 414 -1.65 -8.77 -22.91
N ASP A 415 -0.57 -9.26 -23.57
CA ASP A 415 -0.26 -10.69 -23.66
C ASP A 415 -0.03 -11.30 -22.27
N GLN A 416 0.76 -10.66 -21.40
CA GLN A 416 0.97 -11.13 -20.05
C GLN A 416 -0.34 -11.17 -19.25
N LEU A 417 -1.19 -10.14 -19.39
CA LEU A 417 -2.50 -10.11 -18.72
C LEU A 417 -3.43 -11.21 -19.25
N GLY A 418 -3.40 -11.49 -20.57
CA GLY A 418 -4.11 -12.64 -21.16
C GLY A 418 -3.66 -13.96 -20.54
N ARG A 419 -2.34 -14.19 -20.44
CA ARG A 419 -1.77 -15.38 -19.79
C ARG A 419 -2.15 -15.52 -18.30
N VAL A 420 -2.28 -14.39 -17.60
CA VAL A 420 -2.76 -14.39 -16.21
C VAL A 420 -4.22 -14.85 -16.13
N LEU A 421 -5.09 -14.38 -17.03
CA LEU A 421 -6.50 -14.81 -17.08
C LEU A 421 -6.61 -16.29 -17.40
N ASP A 422 -5.81 -16.81 -18.33
CA ASP A 422 -5.75 -18.23 -18.67
C ASP A 422 -5.26 -19.06 -17.46
N ALA A 423 -4.20 -18.61 -16.80
CA ALA A 423 -3.68 -19.28 -15.59
C ALA A 423 -4.71 -19.32 -14.46
N LEU A 424 -5.49 -18.26 -14.29
CA LEU A 424 -6.58 -18.21 -13.31
C LEU A 424 -7.72 -19.17 -13.69
N ASP A 425 -8.17 -19.16 -14.95
CA ASP A 425 -9.20 -20.08 -15.45
C ASP A 425 -8.80 -21.54 -15.26
N ASP A 426 -7.58 -21.90 -15.66
CA ASP A 426 -7.05 -23.26 -15.51
C ASP A 426 -6.88 -23.67 -14.04
N THR A 427 -6.52 -22.73 -13.17
CA THR A 427 -6.41 -22.99 -11.73
C THR A 427 -7.78 -23.30 -11.14
N LEU A 428 -8.79 -22.48 -11.43
CA LEU A 428 -10.15 -22.67 -10.91
C LEU A 428 -10.80 -23.93 -11.47
N ARG A 429 -10.57 -24.23 -12.75
CA ARG A 429 -11.03 -25.48 -13.38
C ARG A 429 -10.42 -26.69 -12.69
N ALA A 430 -9.11 -26.69 -12.43
CA ALA A 430 -8.43 -27.79 -11.76
C ALA A 430 -8.91 -27.99 -10.31
N ILE A 431 -9.28 -26.91 -9.61
CA ILE A 431 -9.86 -26.99 -8.26
C ILE A 431 -11.29 -27.53 -8.30
N ALA A 432 -12.11 -27.07 -9.23
CA ALA A 432 -13.52 -27.49 -9.34
C ALA A 432 -13.69 -29.00 -9.69
N HIS A 433 -12.68 -29.62 -10.29
CA HIS A 433 -12.69 -31.05 -10.63
C HIS A 433 -12.07 -31.96 -9.55
N LYS A 434 -11.61 -31.43 -8.42
CA LYS A 434 -11.09 -32.19 -7.27
C LYS A 434 -12.19 -32.55 -6.28
#